data_be71d860c7aed97c29690760796ec1ec
#
_entry.id   be71d860c7aed97c29690760796ec1ec
#
_cell.length_a   1.000
_cell.length_b   1.000
_cell.length_c   1.000
_cell.angle_alpha   90.00
_cell.angle_beta   90.00
_cell.angle_gamma   90.00
#
_symmetry.space_group_name_H-M   'P 1'
#
loop_
_entity.id
_entity.type
_entity.pdbx_description
1 polymer ?
#
loop_
_entity_poly.entity_id
_entity_poly.type
_entity_poly.pdbx_seq_one_letter_code
_entity_poly.pdbx_strand_id
1 'polypeptide(L)'
;LIIMCADNGVVEEGVTQTGQEVTAIVADNFTRGETSVCIMAEEAKVDLFPVDVGMATDVPSVTKKKYKVMYGTHNFAKEAAMTREEAIEVGIQMVKKCAEAGYEILATGEMGIGNTTTSSAVASVLLGEDPKVMTGKGAGLTKKGLRKKVQVIREAVERMQPDKTDAIDV
;
A
#
# COMPACT_ATOMS: atom_id res chain seq x y z
N LEU A 1 -1.50 -11.54 -11.34
CA LEU A 1 -1.05 -10.40 -10.55
C LEU A 1 -1.97 -10.22 -9.35
N ILE A 2 -1.44 -10.30 -8.13
CA ILE A 2 -2.17 -10.01 -6.89
C ILE A 2 -1.99 -8.52 -6.59
N ILE A 3 -3.09 -7.76 -6.43
CA ILE A 3 -3.05 -6.34 -6.09
C ILE A 3 -3.65 -6.17 -4.69
N MET A 4 -2.82 -5.92 -3.69
CA MET A 4 -3.25 -5.66 -2.33
C MET A 4 -3.78 -4.22 -2.23
N CYS A 5 -5.04 -4.06 -1.83
CA CYS A 5 -5.70 -2.76 -1.74
C CYS A 5 -5.92 -2.39 -0.28
N ALA A 6 -5.34 -1.26 0.15
CA ALA A 6 -5.48 -0.76 1.52
C ALA A 6 -5.33 0.76 1.57
N ASP A 7 -6.01 1.40 2.51
CA ASP A 7 -5.82 2.81 2.79
C ASP A 7 -4.70 3.02 3.81
N ASN A 8 -3.91 4.06 3.60
CA ASN A 8 -2.78 4.41 4.46
C ASN A 8 -3.18 5.56 5.40
N GLY A 9 -3.15 5.32 6.70
CA GLY A 9 -3.52 6.31 7.72
C GLY A 9 -2.70 7.61 7.67
N VAL A 10 -1.48 7.54 7.15
CA VAL A 10 -0.61 8.73 6.98
C VAL A 10 -1.19 9.81 6.06
N VAL A 11 -2.24 9.51 5.30
CA VAL A 11 -2.98 10.50 4.48
C VAL A 11 -3.52 11.64 5.34
N GLU A 12 -3.84 11.39 6.61
CA GLU A 12 -4.25 12.42 7.57
C GLU A 12 -3.23 13.56 7.71
N GLU A 13 -1.96 13.28 7.48
CA GLU A 13 -0.90 14.29 7.52
C GLU A 13 -0.88 15.21 6.29
N GLY A 14 -1.80 15.03 5.33
CA GLY A 14 -1.89 15.86 4.13
C GLY A 14 -0.65 15.72 3.23
N VAL A 15 -0.18 14.51 3.04
CA VAL A 15 0.98 14.12 2.21
C VAL A 15 0.59 13.64 0.82
N THR A 16 -0.70 13.73 0.47
CA THR A 16 -1.28 13.31 -0.81
C THR A 16 -2.11 14.45 -1.42
N GLN A 17 -2.42 14.37 -2.71
CA GLN A 17 -3.30 15.33 -3.40
C GLN A 17 -4.78 14.94 -3.30
N THR A 18 -5.06 13.64 -3.15
CA THR A 18 -6.41 13.08 -3.06
C THR A 18 -6.61 12.45 -1.70
N GLY A 19 -7.85 12.26 -1.30
CA GLY A 19 -8.22 11.52 -0.10
C GLY A 19 -8.22 10.00 -0.32
N GLN A 20 -8.49 9.26 0.73
CA GLN A 20 -8.52 7.79 0.75
C GLN A 20 -9.65 7.21 -0.12
N GLU A 21 -10.71 7.95 -0.37
CA GLU A 21 -11.83 7.52 -1.23
C GLU A 21 -11.39 7.04 -2.61
N VAL A 22 -10.28 7.57 -3.13
CA VAL A 22 -9.75 7.18 -4.44
C VAL A 22 -9.25 5.73 -4.45
N THR A 23 -8.77 5.20 -3.34
CA THR A 23 -8.36 3.79 -3.22
C THR A 23 -9.53 2.86 -3.56
N ALA A 24 -10.69 3.08 -2.95
CA ALA A 24 -11.89 2.28 -3.19
C ALA A 24 -12.38 2.40 -4.64
N ILE A 25 -12.36 3.61 -5.22
CA ILE A 25 -12.76 3.85 -6.62
C ILE A 25 -11.85 3.08 -7.58
N VAL A 26 -10.54 3.14 -7.39
CA VAL A 26 -9.58 2.45 -8.26
C VAL A 26 -9.66 0.93 -8.08
N ALA A 27 -9.86 0.45 -6.85
CA ALA A 27 -10.04 -0.97 -6.57
C ALA A 27 -11.30 -1.53 -7.28
N ASP A 28 -12.39 -0.78 -7.28
CA ASP A 28 -13.60 -1.14 -8.04
C ASP A 28 -13.33 -1.14 -9.56
N ASN A 29 -12.60 -0.15 -10.07
CA ASN A 29 -12.23 -0.07 -11.48
C ASN A 29 -11.38 -1.27 -11.95
N PHE A 30 -10.55 -1.87 -11.06
CA PHE A 30 -9.83 -3.12 -11.40
C PHE A 30 -10.80 -4.24 -11.75
N THR A 31 -11.95 -4.34 -11.09
CA THR A 31 -12.93 -5.40 -11.34
C THR A 31 -13.72 -5.18 -12.63
N ARG A 32 -13.72 -3.95 -13.15
CA ARG A 32 -14.39 -3.58 -14.41
C ARG A 32 -13.46 -3.51 -15.62
N GLY A 33 -12.15 -3.72 -15.43
CA GLY A 33 -11.18 -3.59 -16.51
C GLY A 33 -10.82 -2.15 -16.90
N GLU A 34 -11.15 -1.17 -16.07
CA GLU A 34 -11.09 0.26 -16.41
C GLU A 34 -9.79 0.96 -15.96
N THR A 35 -8.71 0.21 -15.76
CA THR A 35 -7.42 0.78 -15.36
C THR A 35 -6.30 0.43 -16.33
N SER A 36 -5.23 1.20 -16.33
CA SER A 36 -4.05 0.90 -17.16
C SER A 36 -3.49 -0.50 -16.92
N VAL A 37 -3.47 -0.95 -15.67
CA VAL A 37 -2.98 -2.31 -15.34
C VAL A 37 -3.90 -3.39 -15.90
N CYS A 38 -5.19 -3.15 -16.00
CA CYS A 38 -6.13 -4.11 -16.62
C CYS A 38 -5.82 -4.29 -18.10
N ILE A 39 -5.60 -3.18 -18.83
CA ILE A 39 -5.24 -3.22 -20.26
C ILE A 39 -3.91 -3.94 -20.46
N MET A 40 -2.91 -3.63 -19.62
CA MET A 40 -1.59 -4.29 -19.69
C MET A 40 -1.66 -5.77 -19.33
N ALA A 41 -2.48 -6.14 -18.37
CA ALA A 41 -2.68 -7.53 -17.95
C ALA A 41 -3.40 -8.35 -19.03
N GLU A 42 -4.40 -7.78 -19.70
CA GLU A 42 -5.08 -8.40 -20.83
C GLU A 42 -4.11 -8.71 -21.98
N GLU A 43 -3.29 -7.74 -22.37
CA GLU A 43 -2.25 -7.91 -23.39
C GLU A 43 -1.21 -8.97 -23.00
N ALA A 44 -0.80 -8.98 -21.74
CA ALA A 44 0.16 -9.94 -21.21
C ALA A 44 -0.46 -11.29 -20.84
N LYS A 45 -1.76 -11.47 -20.96
CA LYS A 45 -2.52 -12.68 -20.55
C LYS A 45 -2.30 -13.03 -19.08
N VAL A 46 -2.36 -12.02 -18.23
CA VAL A 46 -2.17 -12.11 -16.77
C VAL A 46 -3.50 -11.88 -16.07
N ASP A 47 -3.91 -12.82 -15.23
CA ASP A 47 -5.09 -12.66 -14.39
C ASP A 47 -4.84 -11.65 -13.27
N LEU A 48 -5.82 -10.79 -12.99
CA LEU A 48 -5.78 -9.81 -11.92
C LEU A 48 -6.60 -10.26 -10.71
N PHE A 49 -6.00 -10.14 -9.54
CA PHE A 49 -6.63 -10.44 -8.25
C PHE A 49 -6.56 -9.20 -7.34
N PRO A 50 -7.48 -8.24 -7.45
CA PRO A 50 -7.58 -7.17 -6.45
C PRO A 50 -8.09 -7.75 -5.14
N VAL A 51 -7.39 -7.48 -4.05
CA VAL A 51 -7.66 -8.02 -2.71
C VAL A 51 -7.79 -6.88 -1.73
N ASP A 52 -8.97 -6.72 -1.14
CA ASP A 52 -9.17 -5.77 -0.05
C ASP A 52 -8.53 -6.33 1.23
N VAL A 53 -7.39 -5.77 1.62
CA VAL A 53 -6.67 -6.11 2.84
C VAL A 53 -6.79 -5.04 3.92
N GLY A 54 -7.34 -3.88 3.57
CA GLY A 54 -7.48 -2.79 4.52
C GLY A 54 -7.99 -1.48 3.92
N MET A 55 -8.94 -1.52 2.99
CA MET A 55 -9.59 -0.28 2.55
C MET A 55 -10.52 0.26 3.63
N ALA A 56 -10.56 1.57 3.83
CA ALA A 56 -11.44 2.23 4.79
C ALA A 56 -12.92 2.12 4.39
N THR A 57 -13.20 1.89 3.12
CA THR A 57 -14.53 1.71 2.56
C THR A 57 -14.69 0.29 2.03
N ASP A 58 -15.82 -0.35 2.30
CA ASP A 58 -16.17 -1.65 1.70
C ASP A 58 -16.49 -1.48 0.22
N VAL A 59 -15.85 -2.29 -0.63
CA VAL A 59 -16.08 -2.36 -2.07
C VAL A 59 -16.59 -3.77 -2.42
N PRO A 60 -17.91 -3.96 -2.62
CA PRO A 60 -18.50 -5.31 -2.79
C PRO A 60 -17.99 -6.10 -3.99
N SER A 61 -17.51 -5.40 -5.03
CA SER A 61 -16.92 -6.00 -6.24
C SER A 61 -15.52 -6.55 -6.04
N VAL A 62 -14.78 -6.01 -5.07
CA VAL A 62 -13.45 -6.46 -4.68
C VAL A 62 -13.59 -7.53 -3.60
N THR A 63 -12.76 -8.51 -3.62
CA THR A 63 -12.75 -9.72 -2.79
C THR A 63 -13.51 -9.71 -1.45
N LYS A 64 -13.91 -10.92 -1.05
CA LYS A 64 -14.65 -11.19 0.19
C LYS A 64 -13.94 -10.59 1.42
N LYS A 65 -14.70 -9.98 2.31
CA LYS A 65 -14.30 -9.39 3.61
C LYS A 65 -13.32 -10.22 4.47
N LYS A 66 -13.16 -11.51 4.19
CA LYS A 66 -12.27 -12.40 4.96
C LYS A 66 -10.77 -12.06 4.88
N TYR A 67 -10.36 -11.25 3.92
CA TYR A 67 -8.97 -10.81 3.76
C TYR A 67 -8.74 -9.41 4.30
N LYS A 68 -9.81 -8.69 4.64
CA LYS A 68 -9.70 -7.37 5.24
C LYS A 68 -9.27 -7.50 6.70
N VAL A 69 -8.08 -7.04 6.99
CA VAL A 69 -7.49 -7.08 8.33
C VAL A 69 -8.03 -5.93 9.18
N MET A 70 -8.14 -4.73 8.56
CA MET A 70 -8.58 -3.52 9.24
C MET A 70 -9.21 -2.54 8.25
N TYR A 71 -9.82 -1.46 8.73
CA TYR A 71 -10.39 -0.39 7.90
C TYR A 71 -9.41 0.79 7.75
N GLY A 72 -8.38 0.60 6.93
CA GLY A 72 -7.23 1.50 6.80
C GLY A 72 -6.15 1.20 7.85
N THR A 73 -4.88 1.42 7.51
CA THR A 73 -3.81 1.33 8.51
C THR A 73 -3.90 2.46 9.51
N HIS A 74 -3.34 2.28 10.69
CA HIS A 74 -3.05 3.42 11.57
C HIS A 74 -2.06 4.38 10.89
N ASN A 75 -2.01 5.60 11.40
CA ASN A 75 -1.09 6.60 10.90
C ASN A 75 0.32 6.37 11.47
N PHE A 76 1.24 5.85 10.66
CA PHE A 76 2.60 5.54 11.10
C PHE A 76 3.38 6.77 11.62
N ALA A 77 2.93 7.99 11.33
CA ALA A 77 3.49 9.20 11.93
C ALA A 77 3.11 9.36 13.40
N LYS A 78 2.19 8.56 13.94
CA LYS A 78 1.69 8.63 15.32
C LYS A 78 1.91 7.33 16.09
N GLU A 79 1.69 6.18 15.46
CA GLU A 79 1.75 4.84 16.04
C GLU A 79 2.08 3.78 14.99
N ALA A 80 2.30 2.52 15.38
CA ALA A 80 2.52 1.43 14.44
C ALA A 80 1.35 1.26 13.48
N ALA A 81 1.63 1.07 12.18
CA ALA A 81 0.61 1.03 11.14
C ALA A 81 -0.32 -0.19 11.26
N MET A 82 0.23 -1.36 11.62
CA MET A 82 -0.48 -2.63 11.85
C MET A 82 0.43 -3.61 12.59
N THR A 83 -0.10 -4.76 12.98
CA THR A 83 0.71 -5.84 13.56
C THR A 83 1.43 -6.64 12.47
N ARG A 84 2.53 -7.30 12.83
CA ARG A 84 3.33 -8.17 11.94
C ARG A 84 2.49 -9.32 11.40
N GLU A 85 1.73 -9.97 12.27
CA GLU A 85 0.90 -11.14 11.97
C GLU A 85 -0.16 -10.78 10.94
N GLU A 86 -0.83 -9.67 11.13
CA GLU A 86 -1.87 -9.18 10.22
C GLU A 86 -1.32 -8.93 8.82
N ALA A 87 -0.14 -8.31 8.70
CA ALA A 87 0.45 -7.97 7.41
C ALA A 87 0.86 -9.21 6.60
N ILE A 88 1.43 -10.23 7.25
CA ILE A 88 2.03 -11.40 6.59
C ILE A 88 1.00 -12.45 6.24
N GLU A 89 0.05 -12.74 7.13
CA GLU A 89 -0.88 -13.87 6.99
C GLU A 89 -1.72 -13.79 5.72
N VAL A 90 -2.23 -12.61 5.36
CA VAL A 90 -3.01 -12.43 4.13
C VAL A 90 -2.17 -12.77 2.89
N GLY A 91 -0.90 -12.36 2.87
CA GLY A 91 0.02 -12.67 1.78
C GLY A 91 0.18 -14.18 1.61
N ILE A 92 0.41 -14.91 2.72
CA ILE A 92 0.54 -16.37 2.73
C ILE A 92 -0.73 -17.05 2.19
N GLN A 93 -1.90 -16.61 2.65
CA GLN A 93 -3.19 -17.16 2.22
C GLN A 93 -3.44 -16.93 0.72
N MET A 94 -3.09 -15.77 0.19
CA MET A 94 -3.26 -15.46 -1.23
C MET A 94 -2.34 -16.30 -2.10
N VAL A 95 -1.09 -16.50 -1.72
CA VAL A 95 -0.15 -17.37 -2.44
C VAL A 95 -0.66 -18.81 -2.46
N LYS A 96 -1.09 -19.35 -1.32
CA LYS A 96 -1.67 -20.72 -1.25
C LYS A 96 -2.85 -20.88 -2.19
N LYS A 97 -3.79 -19.91 -2.16
CA LYS A 97 -4.98 -19.94 -3.03
C LYS A 97 -4.60 -19.91 -4.51
N CYS A 98 -3.63 -19.09 -4.91
CA CYS A 98 -3.19 -19.04 -6.30
C CYS A 98 -2.48 -20.35 -6.71
N ALA A 99 -1.64 -20.90 -5.85
CA ALA A 99 -0.98 -22.19 -6.11
C ALA A 99 -1.98 -23.33 -6.26
N GLU A 100 -3.00 -23.41 -5.39
CA GLU A 100 -4.09 -24.37 -5.49
C GLU A 100 -4.93 -24.22 -6.78
N ALA A 101 -5.01 -23.01 -7.31
CA ALA A 101 -5.65 -22.71 -8.60
C ALA A 101 -4.76 -23.00 -9.83
N GLY A 102 -3.52 -23.47 -9.62
CA GLY A 102 -2.58 -23.86 -10.67
C GLY A 102 -1.69 -22.74 -11.21
N TYR A 103 -1.60 -21.59 -10.54
CA TYR A 103 -0.68 -20.52 -10.93
C TYR A 103 0.75 -20.86 -10.50
N GLU A 104 1.67 -20.84 -11.45
CA GLU A 104 3.10 -21.15 -11.24
C GLU A 104 3.95 -19.90 -11.03
N ILE A 105 3.50 -18.75 -11.57
CA ILE A 105 4.18 -17.45 -11.44
C ILE A 105 3.20 -16.44 -10.86
N LEU A 106 3.63 -15.77 -9.81
CA LEU A 106 2.88 -14.71 -9.16
C LEU A 106 3.66 -13.40 -9.23
N ALA A 107 2.96 -12.33 -9.57
CA ALA A 107 3.44 -10.97 -9.43
C ALA A 107 2.63 -10.25 -8.34
N THR A 108 3.25 -9.32 -7.64
CA THR A 108 2.62 -8.53 -6.60
C THR A 108 2.44 -7.09 -7.04
N GLY A 109 1.32 -6.51 -6.67
CA GLY A 109 1.00 -5.10 -6.85
C GLY A 109 0.34 -4.55 -5.59
N GLU A 110 0.25 -3.25 -5.51
CA GLU A 110 -0.34 -2.54 -4.39
C GLU A 110 -1.19 -1.37 -4.91
N MET A 111 -2.31 -1.11 -4.27
CA MET A 111 -3.13 0.07 -4.47
C MET A 111 -3.54 0.66 -3.13
N GLY A 112 -3.08 1.88 -2.86
CA GLY A 112 -3.46 2.62 -1.65
C GLY A 112 -3.00 4.07 -1.73
N ILE A 113 -3.92 5.02 -1.60
CA ILE A 113 -3.52 6.43 -1.53
C ILE A 113 -2.63 6.62 -0.30
N GLY A 114 -1.48 7.27 -0.49
CA GLY A 114 -0.45 7.42 0.55
C GLY A 114 0.67 6.37 0.51
N ASN A 115 0.53 5.28 -0.25
CA ASN A 115 1.49 4.17 -0.33
C ASN A 115 2.93 4.60 -0.60
N THR A 116 3.14 5.59 -1.48
CA THR A 116 4.49 6.11 -1.76
C THR A 116 5.11 6.84 -0.57
N THR A 117 4.32 7.29 0.41
CA THR A 117 4.83 7.87 1.66
C THR A 117 5.36 6.75 2.56
N THR A 118 4.56 5.70 2.75
CA THR A 118 4.93 4.49 3.49
C THR A 118 6.17 3.84 2.88
N SER A 119 6.17 3.61 1.55
CA SER A 119 7.32 3.02 0.85
C SER A 119 8.60 3.84 1.01
N SER A 120 8.51 5.18 0.96
CA SER A 120 9.66 6.05 1.15
C SER A 120 10.17 6.02 2.60
N ALA A 121 9.29 5.90 3.59
CA ALA A 121 9.65 5.74 4.99
C ALA A 121 10.42 4.43 5.21
N VAL A 122 9.85 3.31 4.78
CA VAL A 122 10.48 1.97 4.85
C VAL A 122 11.84 1.96 4.16
N ALA A 123 11.92 2.48 2.93
CA ALA A 123 13.19 2.53 2.19
C ALA A 123 14.25 3.39 2.89
N SER A 124 13.84 4.54 3.48
CA SER A 124 14.77 5.40 4.22
C SER A 124 15.38 4.68 5.42
N VAL A 125 14.59 3.91 6.16
CA VAL A 125 15.06 3.16 7.34
C VAL A 125 15.96 2.00 6.93
N LEU A 126 15.48 1.13 6.04
CA LEU A 126 16.23 -0.08 5.65
C LEU A 126 17.56 0.23 4.96
N LEU A 127 17.62 1.30 4.16
CA LEU A 127 18.84 1.71 3.45
C LEU A 127 19.70 2.68 4.27
N GLY A 128 19.18 3.22 5.37
CA GLY A 128 19.88 4.23 6.16
C GLY A 128 20.06 5.56 5.44
N GLU A 129 19.16 5.91 4.53
CA GLU A 129 19.21 7.09 3.68
C GLU A 129 18.30 8.22 4.18
N ASP A 130 18.69 9.47 3.93
CA ASP A 130 17.84 10.63 4.27
C ASP A 130 16.49 10.54 3.51
N PRO A 131 15.35 10.69 4.20
CA PRO A 131 14.03 10.72 3.57
C PRO A 131 13.92 11.66 2.35
N LYS A 132 14.69 12.75 2.32
CA LYS A 132 14.72 13.66 1.18
C LYS A 132 15.24 12.99 -0.11
N VAL A 133 16.15 12.02 0.01
CA VAL A 133 16.69 11.27 -1.12
C VAL A 133 15.68 10.23 -1.59
N MET A 134 15.01 9.58 -0.65
CA MET A 134 14.10 8.45 -0.92
C MET A 134 12.68 8.88 -1.30
N THR A 135 12.30 10.15 -1.08
CA THR A 135 10.92 10.58 -1.25
C THR A 135 10.66 11.26 -2.59
N GLY A 136 9.77 10.67 -3.38
CA GLY A 136 9.26 11.22 -4.62
C GLY A 136 7.91 11.94 -4.45
N LYS A 137 7.47 12.58 -5.53
CA LYS A 137 6.19 13.32 -5.58
C LYS A 137 4.94 12.43 -5.54
N GLY A 138 5.11 11.11 -5.71
CA GLY A 138 3.97 10.20 -5.86
C GLY A 138 3.09 10.62 -7.05
N ALA A 139 1.80 10.69 -6.82
CA ALA A 139 0.80 11.08 -7.82
C ALA A 139 0.82 12.59 -8.19
N GLY A 140 1.95 13.27 -8.03
CA GLY A 140 2.13 14.62 -8.57
C GLY A 140 2.07 15.74 -7.54
N LEU A 141 2.50 15.51 -6.31
CA LEU A 141 2.60 16.56 -5.29
C LEU A 141 3.32 17.83 -5.77
N THR A 142 2.84 18.97 -5.31
CA THR A 142 3.56 20.25 -5.47
C THR A 142 4.90 20.22 -4.74
N LYS A 143 5.81 21.17 -5.05
CA LYS A 143 7.07 21.31 -4.32
C LYS A 143 6.85 21.52 -2.80
N LYS A 144 5.78 22.21 -2.41
CA LYS A 144 5.42 22.42 -0.99
C LYS A 144 4.93 21.12 -0.37
N GLY A 145 4.07 20.37 -1.06
CA GLY A 145 3.59 19.06 -0.61
C GLY A 145 4.72 18.04 -0.46
N LEU A 146 5.67 18.01 -1.41
CA LEU A 146 6.84 17.14 -1.29
C LEU A 146 7.70 17.45 -0.06
N ARG A 147 7.93 18.75 0.23
CA ARG A 147 8.66 19.13 1.46
C ARG A 147 7.94 18.67 2.71
N LYS A 148 6.61 18.85 2.76
CA LYS A 148 5.80 18.36 3.87
C LYS A 148 5.90 16.84 4.03
N LYS A 149 5.79 16.10 2.93
CA LYS A 149 5.90 14.64 2.91
C LYS A 149 7.25 14.16 3.46
N VAL A 150 8.35 14.76 3.02
CA VAL A 150 9.70 14.48 3.55
C VAL A 150 9.79 14.75 5.05
N GLN A 151 9.22 15.88 5.51
CA GLN A 151 9.23 16.24 6.93
C GLN A 151 8.45 15.22 7.77
N VAL A 152 7.24 14.83 7.33
CA VAL A 152 6.41 13.83 8.04
C VAL A 152 7.17 12.50 8.17
N ILE A 153 7.81 12.03 7.10
CA ILE A 153 8.60 10.79 7.14
C ILE A 153 9.77 10.92 8.13
N ARG A 154 10.51 12.02 8.09
CA ARG A 154 11.65 12.24 8.99
C ARG A 154 11.21 12.23 10.45
N GLU A 155 10.19 13.00 10.79
CA GLU A 155 9.65 13.07 12.16
C GLU A 155 9.10 11.72 12.64
N ALA A 156 8.47 10.95 11.75
CA ALA A 156 8.00 9.60 12.06
C ALA A 156 9.16 8.66 12.38
N VAL A 157 10.17 8.60 11.52
CA VAL A 157 11.35 7.74 11.71
C VAL A 157 12.12 8.13 12.99
N GLU A 158 12.28 9.43 13.27
CA GLU A 158 12.93 9.91 14.48
C GLU A 158 12.14 9.56 15.76
N ARG A 159 10.80 9.56 15.68
CA ARG A 159 9.93 9.24 16.82
C ARG A 159 9.85 7.75 17.08
N MET A 160 9.61 6.96 16.03
CA MET A 160 9.35 5.52 16.16
C MET A 160 10.62 4.69 16.31
N GLN A 161 11.75 5.19 15.80
CA GLN A 161 13.07 4.55 15.84
C GLN A 161 13.02 3.04 15.50
N PRO A 162 12.43 2.67 14.35
CA PRO A 162 12.28 1.27 13.96
C PRO A 162 13.65 0.59 13.84
N ASP A 163 13.72 -0.69 14.18
CA ASP A 163 14.96 -1.46 14.07
C ASP A 163 15.26 -1.76 12.59
N LYS A 164 16.18 -1.02 12.00
CA LYS A 164 16.60 -1.19 10.60
C LYS A 164 17.19 -2.58 10.29
N THR A 165 17.51 -3.39 11.28
CA THR A 165 18.02 -4.75 11.10
C THR A 165 16.90 -5.79 11.08
N ASP A 166 15.70 -5.42 11.48
CA ASP A 166 14.48 -6.25 11.40
C ASP A 166 13.51 -5.66 10.37
N ALA A 167 13.52 -6.20 9.16
CA ALA A 167 12.66 -5.74 8.07
C ALA A 167 11.15 -5.87 8.35
N ILE A 168 10.77 -6.61 9.39
CA ILE A 168 9.38 -6.74 9.81
C ILE A 168 9.01 -5.66 10.84
N ASP A 169 9.98 -5.14 11.59
CA ASP A 169 9.77 -4.04 12.53
C ASP A 169 9.61 -2.69 11.80
N VAL A 170 10.26 -2.54 10.65
CA VAL A 170 10.20 -1.35 9.79
C VAL A 170 8.92 -1.32 8.97
#